data_ba7cc6a982ff4284a2b7218ddd4624e0
#
_entry.id   ba7cc6a982ff4284a2b7218ddd4624e0
#
_cell.length_a   1.000
_cell.length_b   1.000
_cell.length_c   1.000
_cell.angle_alpha   90.00
_cell.angle_beta   90.00
_cell.angle_gamma   90.00
#
_symmetry.space_group_name_H-M   'P 1'
#
loop_
_entity.id
_entity.type
_entity.pdbx_description
1 polymer ?
#
loop_
_entity_poly.entity_id
_entity_poly.type
_entity_poly.pdbx_seq_one_letter_code
_entity_poly.pdbx_strand_id
1 'polypeptide(L)'
;MPLVSAIIPAYNGASRYLEEAIRSILAQTFQDCELIVVDDASTDDTPRLVLRFPQARYFRRADNGGQAAARNDGARLAQGQLVAFLDQDDLWEPTLLEETVPLLLASPDAAVVHCDGYQVSERNEILEYDAAMKHRPSITQLLRGGHDVATSGSLFRKTCFDAIGGYDPQLTIWEDIDLAIRLHQRFRILHLAKPLYRHRLYARNASRDIPSQRALQAREWFLDKHGPACKPGSVEARALSRDWSGLYADLGKYHLCEGRLSEARRAFWRAVRYQPFSRKALLRLLRSYVARPFPLRATSSQP
;
A
#
# COMPACT_ATOMS: atom_id res chain seq x y z
N MET A 1 22.21 14.78 -13.68
CA MET A 1 21.36 14.20 -12.63
C MET A 1 20.25 13.44 -13.34
N PRO A 2 19.88 12.24 -12.91
CA PRO A 2 18.83 11.47 -13.57
C PRO A 2 17.48 12.20 -13.51
N LEU A 3 16.64 11.97 -14.51
CA LEU A 3 15.28 12.52 -14.50
C LEU A 3 14.37 11.72 -13.56
N VAL A 4 14.52 10.39 -13.55
CA VAL A 4 13.72 9.47 -12.74
C VAL A 4 14.60 8.79 -11.69
N SER A 5 14.07 8.62 -10.47
CA SER A 5 14.63 7.71 -9.47
C SER A 5 13.64 6.56 -9.25
N ALA A 6 13.99 5.37 -9.67
CA ALA A 6 13.28 4.14 -9.39
C ALA A 6 13.72 3.57 -8.03
N ILE A 7 12.78 3.21 -7.17
CA ILE A 7 13.03 2.83 -5.79
C ILE A 7 12.43 1.45 -5.52
N ILE A 8 13.24 0.52 -5.02
CA ILE A 8 12.80 -0.79 -4.54
C ILE A 8 12.97 -0.84 -3.02
N PRO A 9 11.88 -0.89 -2.21
CA PRO A 9 11.99 -1.28 -0.82
C PRO A 9 12.20 -2.80 -0.74
N ALA A 10 13.24 -3.27 -0.05
CA ALA A 10 13.58 -4.67 0.04
C ALA A 10 13.65 -5.13 1.50
N TYR A 11 13.08 -6.30 1.78
CA TYR A 11 13.21 -6.98 3.06
C TYR A 11 13.20 -8.50 2.86
N ASN A 12 14.32 -9.17 3.17
CA ASN A 12 14.49 -10.62 3.01
C ASN A 12 14.08 -11.12 1.61
N GLY A 13 14.58 -10.42 0.57
CA GLY A 13 14.19 -10.64 -0.83
C GLY A 13 15.15 -11.52 -1.63
N ALA A 14 16.32 -11.89 -1.07
CA ALA A 14 17.38 -12.56 -1.81
C ALA A 14 17.01 -13.91 -2.42
N SER A 15 16.18 -14.67 -1.72
CA SER A 15 15.78 -16.02 -2.14
C SER A 15 14.51 -16.05 -3.00
N ARG A 16 14.00 -14.86 -3.42
CA ARG A 16 12.71 -14.75 -4.11
C ARG A 16 12.84 -13.94 -5.40
N TYR A 17 12.16 -12.80 -5.47
CA TYR A 17 11.90 -12.09 -6.71
C TYR A 17 12.70 -10.79 -6.88
N LEU A 18 13.45 -10.36 -5.84
CA LEU A 18 14.20 -9.10 -5.86
C LEU A 18 15.15 -8.98 -7.05
N GLU A 19 15.80 -10.07 -7.44
CA GLU A 19 16.69 -10.06 -8.62
C GLU A 19 15.90 -9.74 -9.91
N GLU A 20 14.71 -10.30 -10.07
CA GLU A 20 13.85 -10.05 -11.22
C GLU A 20 13.36 -8.58 -11.23
N ALA A 21 12.96 -8.04 -10.07
CA ALA A 21 12.55 -6.66 -9.93
C ALA A 21 13.70 -5.69 -10.32
N ILE A 22 14.92 -5.89 -9.81
CA ILE A 22 16.10 -5.11 -10.18
C ILE A 22 16.32 -5.15 -11.69
N ARG A 23 16.32 -6.36 -12.29
CA ARG A 23 16.52 -6.54 -13.72
C ARG A 23 15.46 -5.83 -14.56
N SER A 24 14.20 -5.82 -14.12
CA SER A 24 13.12 -5.16 -14.85
C SER A 24 13.28 -3.63 -14.92
N ILE A 25 13.84 -3.02 -13.87
CA ILE A 25 14.19 -1.58 -13.90
C ILE A 25 15.41 -1.33 -14.78
N LEU A 26 16.44 -2.14 -14.68
CA LEU A 26 17.65 -1.99 -15.49
C LEU A 26 17.42 -2.25 -17.00
N ALA A 27 16.35 -2.98 -17.33
CA ALA A 27 15.91 -3.27 -18.70
C ALA A 27 14.96 -2.21 -19.29
N GLN A 28 14.67 -1.11 -18.59
CA GLN A 28 13.82 -0.06 -19.12
C GLN A 28 14.40 0.56 -20.38
N THR A 29 13.57 0.83 -21.38
CA THR A 29 13.96 1.53 -22.61
C THR A 29 14.34 2.99 -22.35
N PHE A 30 13.75 3.60 -21.33
CA PHE A 30 14.10 4.94 -20.86
C PHE A 30 15.34 4.90 -19.96
N GLN A 31 16.44 5.50 -20.41
CA GLN A 31 17.76 5.36 -19.77
C GLN A 31 18.11 6.44 -18.72
N ASP A 32 17.42 7.59 -18.70
CA ASP A 32 17.71 8.67 -17.76
C ASP A 32 17.07 8.39 -16.38
N CYS A 33 17.45 7.23 -15.82
CA CYS A 33 16.91 6.66 -14.60
C CYS A 33 18.03 6.14 -13.69
N GLU A 34 18.01 6.49 -12.40
CA GLU A 34 18.77 5.81 -11.35
C GLU A 34 17.91 4.74 -10.66
N LEU A 35 18.56 3.68 -10.20
CA LEU A 35 17.95 2.67 -9.34
C LEU A 35 18.47 2.78 -7.91
N ILE A 36 17.56 2.85 -6.94
CA ILE A 36 17.85 2.86 -5.51
C ILE A 36 17.19 1.65 -4.88
N VAL A 37 17.97 0.77 -4.25
CA VAL A 37 17.46 -0.33 -3.44
C VAL A 37 17.61 0.01 -1.96
N VAL A 38 16.49 0.10 -1.26
CA VAL A 38 16.44 0.39 0.18
C VAL A 38 16.18 -0.89 0.94
N ASP A 39 17.21 -1.42 1.55
CA ASP A 39 17.15 -2.63 2.39
C ASP A 39 16.65 -2.29 3.80
N ASP A 40 15.46 -2.73 4.13
CA ASP A 40 14.79 -2.48 5.40
C ASP A 40 15.30 -3.41 6.53
N ALA A 41 16.61 -3.45 6.73
CA ALA A 41 17.33 -4.27 7.72
C ALA A 41 17.14 -5.78 7.49
N SER A 42 17.32 -6.27 6.25
CA SER A 42 17.25 -7.70 5.92
C SER A 42 18.23 -8.54 6.73
N THR A 43 17.83 -9.78 7.03
CA THR A 43 18.63 -10.76 7.76
C THR A 43 19.14 -11.91 6.88
N ASP A 44 18.74 -11.92 5.60
CA ASP A 44 19.15 -12.89 4.58
C ASP A 44 20.29 -12.34 3.69
N ASP A 45 20.54 -12.99 2.57
CA ASP A 45 21.59 -12.58 1.59
C ASP A 45 21.18 -11.39 0.69
N THR A 46 20.12 -10.64 1.01
CA THR A 46 19.69 -9.45 0.26
C THR A 46 20.84 -8.47 -0.01
N PRO A 47 21.69 -8.10 0.97
CA PRO A 47 22.83 -7.21 0.70
C PRO A 47 23.78 -7.76 -0.37
N ARG A 48 24.09 -9.05 -0.33
CA ARG A 48 24.97 -9.71 -1.29
C ARG A 48 24.36 -9.75 -2.69
N LEU A 49 23.06 -9.98 -2.77
CA LEU A 49 22.35 -9.99 -4.04
C LEU A 49 22.44 -8.61 -4.71
N VAL A 50 22.11 -7.55 -3.99
CA VAL A 50 22.09 -6.19 -4.54
C VAL A 50 23.49 -5.74 -5.00
N LEU A 51 24.53 -6.08 -4.26
CA LEU A 51 25.92 -5.77 -4.63
C LEU A 51 26.37 -6.42 -5.96
N ARG A 52 25.65 -7.39 -6.51
CA ARG A 52 25.89 -7.91 -7.88
C ARG A 52 25.44 -6.95 -8.98
N PHE A 53 24.71 -5.90 -8.63
CA PHE A 53 24.19 -4.89 -9.54
C PHE A 53 24.85 -3.52 -9.26
N PRO A 54 26.04 -3.24 -9.82
CA PRO A 54 26.78 -1.99 -9.55
C PRO A 54 26.04 -0.73 -10.03
N GLN A 55 25.01 -0.86 -10.87
CA GLN A 55 24.15 0.23 -11.32
C GLN A 55 23.13 0.64 -10.25
N ALA A 56 22.85 -0.22 -9.25
CA ALA A 56 21.93 0.06 -8.17
C ALA A 56 22.66 0.76 -7.00
N ARG A 57 22.14 1.90 -6.57
CA ARG A 57 22.55 2.50 -5.30
C ARG A 57 21.91 1.72 -4.17
N TYR A 58 22.72 1.11 -3.33
CA TYR A 58 22.28 0.35 -2.18
C TYR A 58 22.29 1.20 -0.92
N PHE A 59 21.18 1.23 -0.20
CA PHE A 59 21.07 1.85 1.12
C PHE A 59 20.44 0.86 2.10
N ARG A 60 21.08 0.63 3.24
CA ARG A 60 20.56 -0.22 4.30
C ARG A 60 20.11 0.61 5.49
N ARG A 61 18.90 0.37 5.94
CA ARG A 61 18.36 0.95 7.16
C ARG A 61 18.94 0.26 8.40
N ALA A 62 19.01 0.96 9.53
CA ALA A 62 19.47 0.38 10.79
C ALA A 62 18.45 -0.63 11.35
N ASP A 63 17.15 -0.30 11.23
CA ASP A 63 16.06 -1.09 11.77
C ASP A 63 14.95 -1.29 10.73
N ASN A 64 14.19 -2.40 10.87
CA ASN A 64 13.03 -2.66 10.04
C ASN A 64 11.88 -1.71 10.43
N GLY A 65 11.53 -0.80 9.52
CA GLY A 65 10.45 0.17 9.67
C GLY A 65 9.26 -0.08 8.75
N GLY A 66 9.32 -1.12 7.93
CA GLY A 66 8.29 -1.47 6.95
C GLY A 66 8.44 -0.73 5.63
N GLN A 67 7.68 -1.19 4.64
CA GLN A 67 7.77 -0.73 3.25
C GLN A 67 7.53 0.78 3.07
N ALA A 68 6.58 1.36 3.81
CA ALA A 68 6.31 2.80 3.76
C ALA A 68 7.53 3.64 4.17
N ALA A 69 8.21 3.25 5.26
CA ALA A 69 9.41 3.92 5.72
C ALA A 69 10.58 3.75 4.73
N ALA A 70 10.77 2.54 4.20
CA ALA A 70 11.80 2.26 3.21
C ALA A 70 11.58 3.04 1.90
N ARG A 71 10.33 3.14 1.40
CA ARG A 71 9.99 3.96 0.23
C ARG A 71 10.28 5.45 0.47
N ASN A 72 9.95 5.96 1.65
CA ASN A 72 10.25 7.36 2.01
C ASN A 72 11.75 7.63 2.09
N ASP A 73 12.54 6.70 2.63
CA ASP A 73 14.00 6.81 2.66
C ASP A 73 14.56 6.85 1.23
N GLY A 74 14.07 5.98 0.35
CA GLY A 74 14.43 6.00 -1.07
C GLY A 74 14.08 7.32 -1.75
N ALA A 75 12.89 7.87 -1.50
CA ALA A 75 12.46 9.16 -2.04
C ALA A 75 13.33 10.33 -1.53
N ARG A 76 13.82 10.28 -0.29
CA ARG A 76 14.79 11.27 0.25
C ARG A 76 16.16 11.15 -0.39
N LEU A 77 16.60 9.95 -0.76
CA LEU A 77 17.87 9.69 -1.44
C LEU A 77 17.81 9.98 -2.94
N ALA A 78 16.61 10.06 -3.51
CA ALA A 78 16.35 10.26 -4.92
C ALA A 78 16.88 11.61 -5.41
N GLN A 79 17.59 11.58 -6.54
CA GLN A 79 18.15 12.74 -7.24
C GLN A 79 17.26 13.19 -8.41
N GLY A 80 16.35 12.33 -8.86
CA GLY A 80 15.43 12.59 -9.95
C GLY A 80 14.33 13.58 -9.59
N GLN A 81 13.84 14.30 -10.59
CA GLN A 81 12.64 15.15 -10.46
C GLN A 81 11.36 14.32 -10.34
N LEU A 82 11.42 13.09 -10.85
CA LEU A 82 10.34 12.11 -10.79
C LEU A 82 10.79 10.92 -9.94
N VAL A 83 9.86 10.33 -9.18
CA VAL A 83 10.10 9.13 -8.39
C VAL A 83 9.09 8.06 -8.73
N ALA A 84 9.53 6.83 -8.80
CA ALA A 84 8.68 5.66 -8.98
C ALA A 84 9.08 4.56 -8.01
N PHE A 85 8.12 3.75 -7.61
CA PHE A 85 8.35 2.67 -6.66
C PHE A 85 8.00 1.34 -7.33
N LEU A 86 8.82 0.33 -7.08
CA LEU A 86 8.56 -1.04 -7.50
C LEU A 86 8.70 -1.94 -6.27
N ASP A 87 7.67 -2.70 -5.94
CA ASP A 87 7.76 -3.68 -4.87
C ASP A 87 8.72 -4.82 -5.28
N GLN A 88 9.45 -5.37 -4.31
CA GLN A 88 10.53 -6.33 -4.56
C GLN A 88 10.08 -7.63 -5.24
N ASP A 89 8.79 -7.89 -5.29
CA ASP A 89 8.15 -9.08 -5.84
C ASP A 89 7.40 -8.81 -7.16
N ASP A 90 7.35 -7.55 -7.59
CA ASP A 90 6.70 -7.10 -8.82
C ASP A 90 7.71 -6.88 -9.96
N LEU A 91 7.19 -6.62 -11.15
CA LEU A 91 8.00 -6.36 -12.35
C LEU A 91 7.46 -5.17 -13.13
N TRP A 92 8.35 -4.42 -13.77
CA TRP A 92 7.99 -3.45 -14.80
C TRP A 92 8.08 -4.05 -16.19
N GLU A 93 7.14 -3.67 -17.07
CA GLU A 93 7.31 -3.88 -18.50
C GLU A 93 8.38 -2.92 -19.03
N PRO A 94 9.13 -3.30 -20.09
CA PRO A 94 10.31 -2.53 -20.53
C PRO A 94 10.03 -1.07 -20.90
N THR A 95 8.80 -0.73 -21.25
CA THR A 95 8.41 0.60 -21.75
C THR A 95 7.67 1.46 -20.71
N LEU A 96 7.59 1.03 -19.44
CA LEU A 96 6.82 1.75 -18.42
C LEU A 96 7.28 3.22 -18.31
N LEU A 97 8.57 3.47 -18.16
CA LEU A 97 9.08 4.83 -18.02
C LEU A 97 8.99 5.62 -19.34
N GLU A 98 9.25 4.99 -20.48
CA GLU A 98 9.13 5.60 -21.81
C GLU A 98 7.70 6.12 -22.07
N GLU A 99 6.69 5.40 -21.61
CA GLU A 99 5.29 5.74 -21.79
C GLU A 99 4.77 6.76 -20.74
N THR A 100 5.23 6.68 -19.50
CA THR A 100 4.69 7.49 -18.40
C THR A 100 5.39 8.84 -18.24
N VAL A 101 6.70 8.91 -18.46
CA VAL A 101 7.49 10.15 -18.30
C VAL A 101 6.99 11.29 -19.19
N PRO A 102 6.80 11.11 -20.51
CA PRO A 102 6.31 12.20 -21.37
C PRO A 102 4.93 12.72 -20.96
N LEU A 103 4.02 11.84 -20.52
CA LEU A 103 2.69 12.21 -20.06
C LEU A 103 2.74 13.11 -18.83
N LEU A 104 3.57 12.75 -17.85
CA LEU A 104 3.70 13.54 -16.64
C LEU A 104 4.39 14.87 -16.90
N LEU A 105 5.39 14.92 -17.77
CA LEU A 105 6.07 16.16 -18.15
C LEU A 105 5.14 17.11 -18.93
N ALA A 106 4.30 16.59 -19.82
CA ALA A 106 3.32 17.36 -20.58
C ALA A 106 2.15 17.90 -19.73
N SER A 107 2.03 17.45 -18.47
CA SER A 107 0.94 17.84 -17.55
C SER A 107 1.49 18.42 -16.25
N PRO A 108 1.89 19.70 -16.22
CA PRO A 108 2.51 20.31 -15.02
C PRO A 108 1.60 20.35 -13.77
N ASP A 109 0.29 20.30 -13.97
CA ASP A 109 -0.75 20.25 -12.94
C ASP A 109 -0.98 18.85 -12.35
N ALA A 110 -0.42 17.81 -12.98
CA ALA A 110 -0.54 16.44 -12.51
C ALA A 110 0.59 16.06 -11.55
N ALA A 111 0.23 15.38 -10.48
CA ALA A 111 1.17 14.86 -9.49
C ALA A 111 1.68 13.46 -9.82
N VAL A 112 0.87 12.66 -10.50
CA VAL A 112 1.15 11.25 -10.76
C VAL A 112 0.53 10.80 -12.07
N VAL A 113 1.21 9.90 -12.77
CA VAL A 113 0.67 9.02 -13.81
C VAL A 113 0.66 7.61 -13.25
N HIS A 114 -0.48 6.94 -13.28
CA HIS A 114 -0.57 5.52 -12.98
C HIS A 114 -1.00 4.74 -14.22
N CYS A 115 -0.61 3.49 -14.32
CA CYS A 115 -0.95 2.61 -15.43
C CYS A 115 -1.72 1.37 -14.96
N ASP A 116 -2.29 0.63 -15.91
CA ASP A 116 -2.83 -0.70 -15.67
C ASP A 116 -1.69 -1.71 -15.48
N GLY A 117 -2.02 -2.91 -15.00
CA GLY A 117 -1.07 -3.99 -14.80
C GLY A 117 -1.61 -5.35 -15.18
N TYR A 118 -0.80 -6.37 -14.91
CA TYR A 118 -1.21 -7.76 -14.92
C TYR A 118 -1.04 -8.36 -13.53
N GLN A 119 -1.99 -9.15 -13.08
CA GLN A 119 -1.76 -10.09 -11.99
C GLN A 119 -1.05 -11.33 -12.56
N VAL A 120 0.04 -11.74 -11.95
CA VAL A 120 0.83 -12.89 -12.42
C VAL A 120 1.02 -13.93 -11.30
N SER A 121 1.24 -15.17 -11.71
CA SER A 121 1.60 -16.26 -10.80
C SER A 121 3.04 -16.10 -10.27
N GLU A 122 3.42 -16.95 -9.31
CA GLU A 122 4.81 -17.05 -8.83
C GLU A 122 5.83 -17.30 -9.97
N ARG A 123 5.38 -17.93 -11.06
CA ARG A 123 6.17 -18.21 -12.27
C ARG A 123 6.07 -17.14 -13.35
N ASN A 124 5.50 -15.98 -13.01
CA ASN A 124 5.31 -14.87 -13.94
C ASN A 124 4.32 -15.17 -15.10
N GLU A 125 3.42 -16.15 -14.94
CA GLU A 125 2.34 -16.42 -15.89
C GLU A 125 1.21 -15.42 -15.66
N ILE A 126 0.69 -14.80 -16.72
CA ILE A 126 -0.42 -13.85 -16.63
C ILE A 126 -1.67 -14.58 -16.20
N LEU A 127 -2.27 -14.17 -15.09
CA LEU A 127 -3.52 -14.67 -14.54
C LEU A 127 -4.70 -13.79 -14.91
N GLU A 128 -4.54 -12.48 -14.79
CA GLU A 128 -5.61 -11.52 -15.02
C GLU A 128 -5.06 -10.15 -15.46
N TYR A 129 -5.86 -9.43 -16.25
CA TYR A 129 -5.61 -8.02 -16.54
C TYR A 129 -6.12 -7.18 -15.36
N ASP A 130 -5.23 -6.40 -14.76
CA ASP A 130 -5.51 -5.56 -13.61
C ASP A 130 -5.71 -4.12 -14.05
N ALA A 131 -6.96 -3.78 -14.36
CA ALA A 131 -7.33 -2.45 -14.82
C ALA A 131 -7.42 -1.48 -13.63
N ALA A 132 -6.60 -0.45 -13.64
CA ALA A 132 -6.74 0.65 -12.71
C ALA A 132 -8.04 1.43 -12.94
N MET A 133 -8.52 2.12 -11.93
CA MET A 133 -9.77 2.89 -12.03
C MET A 133 -9.57 4.14 -12.91
N LYS A 134 -10.42 4.28 -13.94
CA LYS A 134 -10.31 5.36 -14.94
C LYS A 134 -10.73 6.74 -14.43
N HIS A 135 -11.42 6.80 -13.30
CA HIS A 135 -11.95 8.04 -12.72
C HIS A 135 -11.54 8.12 -11.25
N ARG A 136 -11.47 9.36 -10.74
CA ARG A 136 -11.22 9.58 -9.31
C ARG A 136 -12.12 8.65 -8.47
N PRO A 137 -11.54 7.63 -7.82
CA PRO A 137 -12.35 6.70 -7.04
C PRO A 137 -12.87 7.38 -5.78
N SER A 138 -14.03 6.95 -5.33
CA SER A 138 -14.45 7.25 -3.97
C SER A 138 -13.58 6.48 -2.98
N ILE A 139 -13.45 6.98 -1.76
CA ILE A 139 -12.77 6.25 -0.67
C ILE A 139 -13.35 4.83 -0.53
N THR A 140 -14.65 4.69 -0.71
CA THR A 140 -15.33 3.38 -0.71
C THR A 140 -14.78 2.42 -1.75
N GLN A 141 -14.52 2.89 -2.97
CA GLN A 141 -13.98 2.05 -4.03
C GLN A 141 -12.55 1.63 -3.74
N LEU A 142 -11.71 2.56 -3.23
CA LEU A 142 -10.35 2.25 -2.79
C LEU A 142 -10.33 1.19 -1.68
N LEU A 143 -11.19 1.32 -0.68
CA LEU A 143 -11.29 0.37 0.42
C LEU A 143 -11.82 -1.01 0.03
N ARG A 144 -12.47 -1.14 -1.13
CA ARG A 144 -12.97 -2.41 -1.68
C ARG A 144 -11.98 -3.11 -2.60
N GLY A 145 -10.74 -2.66 -2.61
CA GLY A 145 -9.69 -3.23 -3.47
C GLY A 145 -9.64 -2.59 -4.86
N GLY A 146 -10.37 -1.49 -5.08
CA GLY A 146 -10.14 -0.65 -6.26
C GLY A 146 -8.83 0.12 -6.07
N HIS A 147 -7.99 0.13 -7.08
CA HIS A 147 -6.77 0.94 -7.07
C HIS A 147 -6.74 1.88 -8.28
N ASP A 148 -6.15 3.04 -8.08
CA ASP A 148 -5.88 4.02 -9.14
C ASP A 148 -4.43 4.54 -9.05
N VAL A 149 -3.79 4.37 -7.91
CA VAL A 149 -2.38 4.72 -7.68
C VAL A 149 -1.66 3.49 -7.13
N ALA A 150 -1.63 2.41 -7.94
CA ALA A 150 -0.84 1.23 -7.57
C ALA A 150 0.63 1.60 -7.43
N THR A 151 1.25 1.22 -6.32
CA THR A 151 2.65 1.56 -6.01
C THR A 151 3.58 1.20 -7.16
N SER A 152 3.52 -0.06 -7.65
CA SER A 152 4.40 -0.56 -8.71
C SER A 152 4.08 -0.02 -10.11
N GLY A 153 2.89 0.56 -10.30
CA GLY A 153 2.43 1.10 -11.60
C GLY A 153 2.38 2.62 -11.68
N SER A 154 3.03 3.34 -10.76
CA SER A 154 2.88 4.80 -10.66
C SER A 154 4.21 5.53 -10.73
N LEU A 155 4.22 6.63 -11.51
CA LEU A 155 5.31 7.60 -11.59
C LEU A 155 4.85 8.93 -10.99
N PHE A 156 5.56 9.44 -10.00
CA PHE A 156 5.20 10.62 -9.22
C PHE A 156 6.11 11.80 -9.55
N ARG A 157 5.56 12.99 -9.55
CA ARG A 157 6.35 14.22 -9.45
C ARG A 157 6.85 14.34 -8.01
N LYS A 158 8.18 14.32 -7.84
CA LYS A 158 8.80 14.29 -6.49
C LYS A 158 8.32 15.43 -5.60
N THR A 159 8.22 16.64 -6.14
CA THR A 159 7.73 17.81 -5.38
C THR A 159 6.30 17.63 -4.86
N CYS A 160 5.42 16.98 -5.61
CA CYS A 160 4.06 16.68 -5.16
C CYS A 160 4.03 15.55 -4.12
N PHE A 161 4.85 14.51 -4.32
CA PHE A 161 5.03 13.43 -3.34
C PHE A 161 5.54 13.98 -2.00
N ASP A 162 6.55 14.84 -2.02
CA ASP A 162 7.11 15.48 -0.83
C ASP A 162 6.08 16.43 -0.16
N ALA A 163 5.30 17.16 -0.96
CA ALA A 163 4.29 18.12 -0.46
C ALA A 163 3.14 17.45 0.31
N ILE A 164 2.87 16.16 0.07
CA ILE A 164 1.90 15.38 0.86
C ILE A 164 2.55 14.60 2.01
N GLY A 165 3.87 14.68 2.16
CA GLY A 165 4.62 13.99 3.22
C GLY A 165 4.95 12.53 2.93
N GLY A 166 4.85 12.08 1.65
CA GLY A 166 5.14 10.71 1.25
C GLY A 166 4.15 9.68 1.81
N TYR A 167 4.61 8.44 1.96
CA TYR A 167 3.85 7.37 2.63
C TYR A 167 3.79 7.60 4.14
N ASP A 168 2.69 7.20 4.78
CA ASP A 168 2.56 7.23 6.24
C ASP A 168 3.23 5.98 6.85
N PRO A 169 4.36 6.12 7.59
CA PRO A 169 5.10 4.97 8.11
C PRO A 169 4.38 4.25 9.26
N GLN A 170 3.30 4.80 9.80
CA GLN A 170 2.46 4.12 10.78
C GLN A 170 1.52 3.10 10.15
N LEU A 171 1.34 3.17 8.81
CA LEU A 171 0.55 2.25 8.04
C LEU A 171 1.44 1.10 7.53
N THR A 172 1.23 -0.10 8.04
CA THR A 172 1.87 -1.32 7.55
C THR A 172 1.02 -2.05 6.50
N ILE A 173 -0.22 -1.61 6.34
CA ILE A 173 -1.18 -1.95 5.28
C ILE A 173 -1.95 -0.69 4.92
N TRP A 174 -2.46 -0.60 3.68
CA TRP A 174 -3.25 0.53 3.17
C TRP A 174 -2.48 1.86 3.10
N GLU A 175 -1.17 1.82 3.16
CA GLU A 175 -0.32 3.00 2.98
C GLU A 175 -0.45 3.60 1.57
N ASP A 176 -0.71 2.75 0.57
CA ASP A 176 -1.02 3.11 -0.81
C ASP A 176 -2.39 3.79 -0.93
N ILE A 177 -3.41 3.24 -0.27
CA ILE A 177 -4.76 3.83 -0.21
C ILE A 177 -4.71 5.20 0.47
N ASP A 178 -3.99 5.32 1.58
CA ASP A 178 -3.79 6.59 2.28
C ASP A 178 -3.11 7.63 1.38
N LEU A 179 -2.05 7.20 0.67
CA LEU A 179 -1.34 8.05 -0.28
C LEU A 179 -2.27 8.53 -1.40
N ALA A 180 -3.03 7.60 -2.01
CA ALA A 180 -4.00 7.91 -3.05
C ALA A 180 -5.05 8.92 -2.59
N ILE A 181 -5.62 8.74 -1.40
CA ILE A 181 -6.60 9.69 -0.82
C ILE A 181 -5.99 11.09 -0.69
N ARG A 182 -4.76 11.21 -0.15
CA ARG A 182 -4.08 12.50 0.04
C ARG A 182 -3.70 13.16 -1.29
N LEU A 183 -3.31 12.38 -2.29
CA LEU A 183 -3.05 12.87 -3.64
C LEU A 183 -4.31 13.43 -4.29
N HIS A 184 -5.41 12.66 -4.27
CA HIS A 184 -6.69 13.10 -4.83
C HIS A 184 -7.27 14.35 -4.19
N GLN A 185 -6.94 14.63 -2.94
CA GLN A 185 -7.40 15.84 -2.25
C GLN A 185 -6.72 17.12 -2.77
N ARG A 186 -5.51 17.00 -3.36
CA ARG A 186 -4.67 18.16 -3.67
C ARG A 186 -4.25 18.28 -5.12
N PHE A 187 -4.25 17.19 -5.88
CA PHE A 187 -3.63 17.17 -7.20
C PHE A 187 -4.48 16.43 -8.23
N ARG A 188 -4.16 16.67 -9.50
CA ARG A 188 -4.65 15.87 -10.61
C ARG A 188 -3.83 14.59 -10.73
N ILE A 189 -4.52 13.50 -11.06
CA ILE A 189 -3.94 12.17 -11.31
C ILE A 189 -4.25 11.80 -12.75
N LEU A 190 -3.28 11.27 -13.47
CA LEU A 190 -3.42 10.79 -14.84
C LEU A 190 -3.46 9.26 -14.84
N HIS A 191 -4.31 8.71 -15.71
CA HIS A 191 -4.40 7.28 -15.96
C HIS A 191 -3.94 6.96 -17.37
N LEU A 192 -3.02 6.02 -17.52
CA LEU A 192 -2.59 5.42 -18.77
C LEU A 192 -3.16 4.00 -18.87
N ALA A 193 -4.15 3.79 -19.74
CA ALA A 193 -4.81 2.49 -19.91
C ALA A 193 -3.93 1.51 -20.71
N LYS A 194 -2.76 1.19 -20.16
CA LYS A 194 -1.81 0.20 -20.69
C LYS A 194 -1.27 -0.62 -19.52
N PRO A 195 -1.19 -1.96 -19.64
CA PRO A 195 -0.62 -2.82 -18.60
C PRO A 195 0.90 -2.78 -18.66
N LEU A 196 1.51 -1.99 -17.79
CA LEU A 196 2.95 -1.73 -17.82
C LEU A 196 3.69 -2.24 -16.57
N TYR A 197 2.99 -2.90 -15.65
CA TYR A 197 3.62 -3.61 -14.53
C TYR A 197 2.94 -4.96 -14.31
N ARG A 198 3.61 -5.83 -13.57
CA ARG A 198 3.13 -7.16 -13.17
C ARG A 198 3.11 -7.26 -11.66
N HIS A 199 1.93 -7.45 -11.10
CA HIS A 199 1.72 -7.70 -9.68
C HIS A 199 1.71 -9.20 -9.42
N ARG A 200 2.70 -9.69 -8.68
CA ARG A 200 2.86 -11.11 -8.41
C ARG A 200 1.98 -11.57 -7.25
N LEU A 201 1.19 -12.61 -7.50
CA LEU A 201 0.33 -13.23 -6.50
C LEU A 201 0.95 -14.54 -5.99
N TYR A 202 1.14 -14.63 -4.67
CA TYR A 202 1.58 -15.84 -3.98
C TYR A 202 0.93 -15.97 -2.60
N ALA A 203 1.05 -17.13 -1.96
CA ALA A 203 0.31 -17.45 -0.74
C ALA A 203 0.62 -16.53 0.46
N ARG A 204 1.75 -15.82 0.44
CA ARG A 204 2.24 -14.96 1.53
C ARG A 204 2.37 -13.48 1.16
N ASN A 205 1.60 -13.00 0.16
CA ASN A 205 1.56 -11.56 -0.11
C ASN A 205 1.05 -10.81 1.13
N ALA A 206 1.68 -9.67 1.43
CA ALA A 206 1.29 -8.82 2.56
C ALA A 206 -0.19 -8.40 2.49
N SER A 207 -0.74 -8.24 1.29
CA SER A 207 -2.15 -7.92 1.03
C SER A 207 -3.14 -9.03 1.43
N ARG A 208 -2.68 -10.28 1.57
CA ARG A 208 -3.50 -11.44 1.96
C ARG A 208 -3.31 -11.85 3.42
N ASP A 209 -2.37 -11.22 4.11
CA ASP A 209 -1.97 -11.71 5.41
C ASP A 209 -2.92 -11.30 6.53
N ILE A 210 -3.18 -12.27 7.31
CA ILE A 210 -3.96 -12.41 8.52
C ILE A 210 -3.68 -11.26 9.51
N PRO A 211 -4.65 -10.90 10.34
CA PRO A 211 -4.55 -9.78 11.25
C PRO A 211 -3.39 -9.94 12.23
N SER A 212 -2.23 -9.46 11.85
CA SER A 212 -1.14 -9.22 12.80
C SER A 212 -1.54 -8.03 13.70
N GLN A 213 -0.98 -7.95 14.90
CA GLN A 213 -1.22 -6.81 15.79
C GLN A 213 -0.85 -5.48 15.11
N ARG A 214 0.19 -5.46 14.27
CA ARG A 214 0.60 -4.31 13.46
C ARG A 214 -0.47 -3.92 12.43
N ALA A 215 -1.02 -4.89 11.69
CA ALA A 215 -2.06 -4.63 10.70
C ALA A 215 -3.33 -4.04 11.30
N LEU A 216 -3.63 -4.37 12.55
CA LEU A 216 -4.78 -3.82 13.26
C LEU A 216 -4.53 -2.42 13.77
N GLN A 217 -3.35 -2.15 14.30
CA GLN A 217 -2.93 -0.80 14.65
C GLN A 217 -2.95 0.11 13.43
N ALA A 218 -2.49 -0.38 12.28
CA ALA A 218 -2.56 0.35 11.01
C ALA A 218 -4.01 0.63 10.60
N ARG A 219 -4.93 -0.36 10.75
CA ARG A 219 -6.36 -0.14 10.50
C ARG A 219 -6.97 0.89 11.44
N GLU A 220 -6.66 0.83 12.72
CA GLU A 220 -7.14 1.83 13.68
C GLU A 220 -6.65 3.22 13.32
N TRP A 221 -5.35 3.34 13.03
CA TRP A 221 -4.72 4.58 12.60
C TRP A 221 -5.36 5.15 11.32
N PHE A 222 -5.54 4.31 10.30
CA PHE A 222 -6.20 4.70 9.05
C PHE A 222 -7.63 5.18 9.28
N LEU A 223 -8.41 4.45 10.08
CA LEU A 223 -9.77 4.81 10.40
C LEU A 223 -9.86 6.10 11.22
N ASP A 224 -8.94 6.34 12.14
CA ASP A 224 -8.89 7.57 12.92
C ASP A 224 -8.46 8.76 12.06
N LYS A 225 -7.57 8.57 11.10
CA LYS A 225 -7.08 9.60 10.17
C LYS A 225 -8.15 10.04 9.17
N HIS A 226 -8.85 9.08 8.56
CA HIS A 226 -9.79 9.34 7.46
C HIS A 226 -11.26 9.35 7.88
N GLY A 227 -11.59 8.71 9.02
CA GLY A 227 -12.95 8.64 9.55
C GLY A 227 -13.61 9.99 9.82
N PRO A 228 -12.92 10.99 10.40
CA PRO A 228 -13.49 12.32 10.64
C PRO A 228 -13.85 13.11 9.38
N ALA A 229 -13.18 12.85 8.26
CA ALA A 229 -13.54 13.45 6.97
C ALA A 229 -14.95 13.03 6.49
N CYS A 230 -15.45 11.92 7.02
CA CYS A 230 -16.77 11.37 6.76
C CYS A 230 -17.72 11.64 7.93
N LYS A 231 -18.01 12.92 8.22
CA LYS A 231 -18.93 13.31 9.31
C LYS A 231 -20.26 12.58 9.15
N PRO A 232 -20.78 11.93 10.23
CA PRO A 232 -22.10 11.31 10.19
C PRO A 232 -23.16 12.32 9.72
N GLY A 233 -23.91 11.95 8.66
CA GLY A 233 -24.95 12.80 8.07
C GLY A 233 -24.56 13.53 6.77
N SER A 234 -23.29 13.62 6.39
CA SER A 234 -22.89 14.12 5.07
C SER A 234 -23.31 13.15 3.96
N VAL A 235 -23.38 13.65 2.70
CA VAL A 235 -23.70 12.81 1.53
C VAL A 235 -22.62 11.75 1.33
N GLU A 236 -21.35 12.14 1.49
CA GLU A 236 -20.21 11.23 1.44
C GLU A 236 -20.27 10.19 2.57
N ALA A 237 -20.64 10.59 3.78
CA ALA A 237 -20.77 9.66 4.90
C ALA A 237 -21.90 8.64 4.71
N ARG A 238 -22.98 9.00 4.00
CA ARG A 238 -24.04 8.03 3.67
C ARG A 238 -23.58 6.99 2.66
N ALA A 239 -22.82 7.40 1.65
CA ALA A 239 -22.23 6.48 0.68
C ALA A 239 -21.19 5.55 1.34
N LEU A 240 -20.40 6.08 2.27
CA LEU A 240 -19.33 5.38 2.98
C LEU A 240 -19.81 4.64 4.25
N SER A 241 -20.97 4.98 4.79
CA SER A 241 -21.43 4.53 6.10
C SER A 241 -21.46 3.01 6.26
N ARG A 242 -21.77 2.28 5.17
CA ARG A 242 -21.82 0.80 5.19
C ARG A 242 -20.43 0.21 5.33
N ASP A 243 -19.46 0.75 4.59
CA ASP A 243 -18.10 0.22 4.54
C ASP A 243 -17.34 0.56 5.82
N TRP A 244 -17.48 1.79 6.33
CA TRP A 244 -16.93 2.18 7.63
C TRP A 244 -17.52 1.37 8.77
N SER A 245 -18.85 1.16 8.78
CA SER A 245 -19.50 0.29 9.76
C SER A 245 -18.96 -1.14 9.69
N GLY A 246 -18.73 -1.66 8.48
CA GLY A 246 -18.13 -2.96 8.24
C GLY A 246 -16.73 -3.07 8.82
N LEU A 247 -15.85 -2.12 8.49
CA LEU A 247 -14.46 -2.09 8.94
C LEU A 247 -14.35 -2.01 10.48
N TYR A 248 -15.11 -1.11 11.12
CA TYR A 248 -15.16 -1.03 12.58
C TYR A 248 -15.75 -2.29 13.22
N ALA A 249 -16.73 -2.94 12.57
CA ALA A 249 -17.29 -4.19 13.07
C ALA A 249 -16.31 -5.37 12.96
N ASP A 250 -15.46 -5.40 11.94
CA ASP A 250 -14.41 -6.42 11.81
C ASP A 250 -13.25 -6.18 12.78
N LEU A 251 -12.86 -4.92 12.97
CA LEU A 251 -11.93 -4.53 14.03
C LEU A 251 -12.44 -4.94 15.42
N GLY A 252 -13.72 -4.69 15.71
CA GLY A 252 -14.35 -5.09 16.96
C GLY A 252 -14.36 -6.61 17.19
N LYS A 253 -14.59 -7.41 16.14
CA LYS A 253 -14.49 -8.87 16.24
C LYS A 253 -13.07 -9.32 16.60
N TYR A 254 -12.10 -8.73 15.97
CA TYR A 254 -10.73 -9.06 16.24
C TYR A 254 -10.35 -8.78 17.69
N HIS A 255 -10.61 -7.56 18.19
CA HIS A 255 -10.38 -7.24 19.58
C HIS A 255 -11.11 -8.20 20.54
N LEU A 256 -12.32 -8.65 20.15
CA LEU A 256 -13.06 -9.63 20.94
C LEU A 256 -12.36 -10.98 20.97
N CYS A 257 -11.81 -11.46 19.85
CA CYS A 257 -11.03 -12.70 19.78
C CYS A 257 -9.74 -12.62 20.61
N GLU A 258 -9.12 -11.43 20.70
CA GLU A 258 -7.93 -11.17 21.50
C GLU A 258 -8.23 -10.89 22.98
N GLY A 259 -9.49 -11.02 23.42
CA GLY A 259 -9.92 -10.73 24.79
C GLY A 259 -9.90 -9.24 25.17
N ARG A 260 -9.68 -8.34 24.23
CA ARG A 260 -9.63 -6.88 24.42
C ARG A 260 -11.04 -6.28 24.36
N LEU A 261 -11.81 -6.49 25.44
CA LEU A 261 -13.25 -6.17 25.46
C LEU A 261 -13.54 -4.67 25.36
N SER A 262 -12.71 -3.82 25.94
CA SER A 262 -12.88 -2.36 25.91
C SER A 262 -12.69 -1.81 24.48
N GLU A 263 -11.67 -2.28 23.79
CA GLU A 263 -11.37 -1.94 22.40
C GLU A 263 -12.46 -2.48 21.45
N ALA A 264 -12.88 -3.74 21.67
CA ALA A 264 -13.98 -4.33 20.91
C ALA A 264 -15.27 -3.50 21.01
N ARG A 265 -15.64 -3.09 22.22
CA ARG A 265 -16.82 -2.25 22.47
C ARG A 265 -16.71 -0.89 21.79
N ARG A 266 -15.55 -0.23 21.88
CA ARG A 266 -15.31 1.05 21.19
C ARG A 266 -15.47 0.91 19.68
N ALA A 267 -14.88 -0.14 19.09
CA ALA A 267 -14.99 -0.40 17.65
C ALA A 267 -16.44 -0.70 17.23
N PHE A 268 -17.17 -1.56 17.96
CA PHE A 268 -18.59 -1.83 17.66
C PHE A 268 -19.48 -0.59 17.86
N TRP A 269 -19.19 0.26 18.83
CA TRP A 269 -19.90 1.53 19.02
C TRP A 269 -19.68 2.47 17.83
N ARG A 270 -18.44 2.57 17.32
CA ARG A 270 -18.15 3.31 16.10
C ARG A 270 -18.91 2.72 14.90
N ALA A 271 -18.94 1.38 14.75
CA ALA A 271 -19.72 0.71 13.70
C ALA A 271 -21.21 1.08 13.74
N VAL A 272 -21.82 1.07 14.94
CA VAL A 272 -23.22 1.48 15.14
C VAL A 272 -23.42 2.96 14.81
N ARG A 273 -22.48 3.84 15.17
CA ARG A 273 -22.56 5.27 14.87
C ARG A 273 -22.62 5.57 13.36
N TYR A 274 -21.93 4.76 12.55
CA TYR A 274 -22.01 4.85 11.09
C TYR A 274 -23.29 4.24 10.52
N GLN A 275 -23.83 3.18 11.14
CA GLN A 275 -25.10 2.54 10.77
C GLN A 275 -25.98 2.29 12.00
N PRO A 276 -26.72 3.28 12.52
CA PRO A 276 -27.49 3.16 13.74
C PRO A 276 -28.58 2.08 13.70
N PHE A 277 -29.12 1.80 12.52
CA PHE A 277 -30.19 0.81 12.32
C PHE A 277 -29.68 -0.57 11.84
N SER A 278 -28.38 -0.79 11.81
CA SER A 278 -27.80 -2.07 11.46
C SER A 278 -28.00 -3.09 12.58
N ARG A 279 -28.99 -4.00 12.41
CA ARG A 279 -29.23 -5.10 13.36
C ARG A 279 -27.94 -5.89 13.65
N LYS A 280 -27.09 -6.08 12.63
CA LYS A 280 -25.81 -6.81 12.73
C LYS A 280 -24.80 -6.07 13.61
N ALA A 281 -24.66 -4.75 13.46
CA ALA A 281 -23.77 -3.93 14.27
C ALA A 281 -24.25 -3.85 15.73
N LEU A 282 -25.56 -3.64 15.95
CA LEU A 282 -26.18 -3.60 17.29
C LEU A 282 -26.03 -4.94 18.01
N LEU A 283 -26.30 -6.08 17.35
CA LEU A 283 -26.14 -7.40 17.97
C LEU A 283 -24.67 -7.69 18.35
N ARG A 284 -23.70 -7.26 17.55
CA ARG A 284 -22.28 -7.42 17.88
C ARG A 284 -21.89 -6.56 19.09
N LEU A 285 -22.38 -5.32 19.14
CA LEU A 285 -22.17 -4.45 20.29
C LEU A 285 -22.76 -5.08 21.55
N LEU A 286 -24.00 -5.52 21.53
CA LEU A 286 -24.67 -6.17 22.67
C LEU A 286 -23.93 -7.44 23.12
N ARG A 287 -23.55 -8.30 22.16
CA ARG A 287 -22.77 -9.51 22.47
C ARG A 287 -21.43 -9.20 23.13
N SER A 288 -20.79 -8.09 22.82
CA SER A 288 -19.54 -7.68 23.47
C SER A 288 -19.67 -7.37 24.95
N TYR A 289 -20.87 -7.05 25.44
CA TYR A 289 -21.16 -6.84 26.88
C TYR A 289 -21.43 -8.13 27.63
N VAL A 290 -21.87 -9.18 26.92
CA VAL A 290 -22.20 -10.49 27.50
C VAL A 290 -21.04 -11.48 27.33
N ALA A 291 -20.12 -11.21 26.38
CA ALA A 291 -18.98 -12.07 26.13
C ALA A 291 -18.04 -12.12 27.35
N ARG A 292 -17.81 -13.32 27.87
CA ARG A 292 -16.69 -13.56 28.79
C ARG A 292 -15.40 -13.61 27.99
N PRO A 293 -14.27 -13.12 28.51
CA PRO A 293 -12.99 -13.25 27.82
C PRO A 293 -12.73 -14.74 27.57
N PHE A 294 -12.54 -15.12 26.32
CA PHE A 294 -12.07 -16.47 26.00
C PHE A 294 -10.67 -16.65 26.62
N PRO A 295 -10.42 -17.75 27.32
CA PRO A 295 -9.06 -18.04 27.76
C PRO A 295 -8.19 -18.16 26.50
N LEU A 296 -7.11 -17.37 26.45
CA LEU A 296 -6.07 -17.48 25.42
C LEU A 296 -5.68 -18.95 25.28
N ARG A 297 -5.89 -19.54 24.10
CA ARG A 297 -5.20 -20.77 23.78
C ARG A 297 -3.71 -20.45 23.85
N ALA A 298 -3.05 -20.98 24.87
CA ALA A 298 -1.59 -20.98 24.92
C ALA A 298 -1.10 -21.51 23.58
N THR A 299 -0.44 -20.66 22.81
CA THR A 299 0.35 -21.13 21.68
C THR A 299 1.40 -22.05 22.27
N SER A 300 1.20 -23.35 22.10
CA SER A 300 2.22 -24.33 22.38
C SER A 300 3.40 -24.01 21.47
N SER A 301 4.40 -23.35 22.05
CA SER A 301 5.76 -23.35 21.54
C SER A 301 6.20 -24.83 21.53
N GLN A 302 6.28 -25.41 20.35
CA GLN A 302 7.10 -26.59 20.13
C GLN A 302 8.35 -26.18 19.36
N PRO A 303 9.48 -26.80 19.70
CA PRO A 303 10.86 -26.38 19.46
C PRO A 303 11.27 -26.37 17.99
#